data_8cea88498e2abe2041a06eddc8805059
#
_entry.id   8cea88498e2abe2041a06eddc8805059
#
_cell.length_a   1.000
_cell.length_b   1.000
_cell.length_c   1.000
_cell.angle_alpha   90.00
_cell.angle_beta   90.00
_cell.angle_gamma   90.00
#
_symmetry.space_group_name_H-M   'P 1'
#
loop_
_entity.id
_entity.type
_entity.pdbx_description
1 polymer ?
#
loop_
_entity_poly.entity_id
_entity_poly.type
_entity_poly.pdbx_seq_one_letter_code
_entity_poly.pdbx_strand_id
1 'polypeptide(L)'
;PIPQNARVNVIYLAKSIGQRAATNLACKLSRAKYVMKVDAHCSFDKGFDRKMIEAFKMVEDNVTMVPVMRNLWAFDWKCFHCGWKKYQGPTPEKCGACGKSDKIRRKMLWIGKRNPQSTSYCFDSTPHFQYFEDWKHRPAYENDKKEKGLTETMSLQGSCWMLTRDKYWELNICDENFGSWGSQGIEVAVKTWLSGGEVIANHKTWYAHMFRTQGGDFGFPYPMSSKDQKKAQAYARDLFFNDNWPQQVRPFSWLIEKFWPVKGWTETDLKKLKANTFKFKDFNSLTKPAESEPSGPKENKSTSYIIYQAPVLK
;
A
#
# COMPACT_ATOMS: atom_id res chain seq x y z
N PRO A 1 -19.19 3.48 -15.50
CA PRO A 1 -19.71 4.68 -14.83
C PRO A 1 -19.61 4.52 -13.33
N ILE A 2 -19.16 5.54 -12.62
CA ILE A 2 -19.20 5.56 -11.15
C ILE A 2 -20.62 5.89 -10.76
N PRO A 3 -21.27 5.09 -9.88
CA PRO A 3 -22.62 5.35 -9.45
C PRO A 3 -22.73 6.73 -8.77
N GLN A 4 -23.73 7.51 -9.11
CA GLN A 4 -24.04 8.73 -8.37
C GLN A 4 -24.54 8.35 -6.98
N ASN A 5 -23.82 8.80 -5.95
CA ASN A 5 -24.15 8.57 -4.55
C ASN A 5 -23.70 9.79 -3.74
N ALA A 6 -24.56 10.28 -2.86
CA ALA A 6 -24.28 11.45 -2.02
C ALA A 6 -23.04 11.28 -1.10
N ARG A 7 -22.58 10.04 -0.90
CA ARG A 7 -21.36 9.72 -0.14
C ARG A 7 -20.12 9.55 -1.02
N VAL A 8 -20.25 9.68 -2.34
CA VAL A 8 -19.15 9.50 -3.30
C VAL A 8 -18.90 10.84 -3.98
N ASN A 9 -17.69 11.37 -3.78
CA ASN A 9 -17.22 12.55 -4.48
C ASN A 9 -16.14 12.14 -5.47
N VAL A 10 -16.33 12.52 -6.72
CA VAL A 10 -15.39 12.21 -7.81
C VAL A 10 -14.64 13.47 -8.19
N ILE A 11 -13.31 13.41 -8.15
CA ILE A 11 -12.44 14.50 -8.56
C ILE A 11 -11.80 14.13 -9.87
N TYR A 12 -12.09 14.90 -10.90
CA TYR A 12 -11.50 14.75 -12.22
C TYR A 12 -10.29 15.68 -12.37
N LEU A 13 -9.17 15.10 -12.75
CA LEU A 13 -7.94 15.83 -13.01
C LEU A 13 -7.60 15.72 -14.51
N ALA A 14 -7.38 16.85 -15.16
CA ALA A 14 -7.03 16.89 -16.59
C ALA A 14 -5.68 16.24 -16.89
N LYS A 15 -4.77 16.22 -15.91
CA LYS A 15 -3.45 15.56 -16.00
C LYS A 15 -3.18 14.73 -14.75
N SER A 16 -2.36 13.70 -14.91
CA SER A 16 -1.87 12.93 -13.76
C SER A 16 -1.01 13.80 -12.86
N ILE A 17 -1.31 13.85 -11.57
CA ILE A 17 -0.52 14.52 -10.53
C ILE A 17 0.29 13.55 -9.67
N GLY A 18 0.23 12.26 -9.99
CA GLY A 18 0.86 11.20 -9.21
C GLY A 18 0.01 10.72 -8.03
N GLN A 19 0.34 9.53 -7.55
CA GLN A 19 -0.45 8.85 -6.51
C GLN A 19 -0.46 9.63 -5.18
N ARG A 20 0.69 10.15 -4.74
CA ARG A 20 0.81 10.85 -3.46
C ARG A 20 0.00 12.14 -3.45
N ALA A 21 0.20 12.99 -4.45
CA ALA A 21 -0.55 14.24 -4.57
C ALA A 21 -2.05 14.00 -4.69
N ALA A 22 -2.49 12.98 -5.44
CA ALA A 22 -3.90 12.61 -5.54
C ALA A 22 -4.48 12.14 -4.20
N THR A 23 -3.72 11.36 -3.42
CA THR A 23 -4.13 10.91 -2.08
C THR A 23 -4.20 12.09 -1.10
N ASN A 24 -3.23 13.00 -1.13
CA ASN A 24 -3.23 14.23 -0.35
C ASN A 24 -4.45 15.09 -0.65
N LEU A 25 -4.77 15.27 -1.93
CA LEU A 25 -5.95 16.03 -2.35
C LEU A 25 -7.25 15.41 -1.80
N ALA A 26 -7.41 14.08 -1.88
CA ALA A 26 -8.57 13.41 -1.29
C ALA A 26 -8.64 13.60 0.22
N CYS A 27 -7.52 13.47 0.90
CA CYS A 27 -7.44 13.61 2.35
C CYS A 27 -7.75 15.05 2.79
N LYS A 28 -7.30 16.08 2.04
CA LYS A 28 -7.65 17.48 2.30
C LYS A 28 -9.15 17.75 2.25
N LEU A 29 -9.87 17.11 1.34
CA LEU A 29 -11.31 17.24 1.18
C LEU A 29 -12.11 16.39 2.17
N SER A 30 -11.49 15.41 2.82
CA SER A 30 -12.13 14.56 3.82
C SER A 30 -12.18 15.25 5.20
N ARG A 31 -13.29 15.04 5.93
CA ARG A 31 -13.45 15.40 7.35
C ARG A 31 -13.60 14.18 8.25
N ALA A 32 -13.41 12.98 7.71
CA ALA A 32 -13.55 11.76 8.47
C ALA A 32 -12.41 11.61 9.50
N LYS A 33 -12.70 11.00 10.66
CA LYS A 33 -11.68 10.66 11.66
C LYS A 33 -10.62 9.72 11.09
N TYR A 34 -11.04 8.76 10.27
CA TYR A 34 -10.15 7.79 9.64
C TYR A 34 -10.05 8.02 8.14
N VAL A 35 -8.88 7.86 7.59
CA VAL A 35 -8.62 7.86 6.15
C VAL A 35 -8.08 6.48 5.73
N MET A 36 -8.60 5.97 4.62
CA MET A 36 -8.16 4.71 4.04
C MET A 36 -7.78 4.91 2.59
N LYS A 37 -6.52 4.66 2.28
CA LYS A 37 -6.05 4.63 0.89
C LYS A 37 -6.27 3.23 0.33
N VAL A 38 -6.80 3.16 -0.88
CA VAL A 38 -6.98 1.91 -1.61
C VAL A 38 -6.64 2.09 -3.09
N ASP A 39 -6.11 1.03 -3.71
CA ASP A 39 -5.97 1.01 -5.17
C ASP A 39 -7.34 0.71 -5.83
N ALA A 40 -7.61 1.34 -6.98
CA ALA A 40 -8.90 1.21 -7.67
C ALA A 40 -9.23 -0.23 -8.13
N HIS A 41 -8.23 -1.09 -8.21
CA HIS A 41 -8.36 -2.49 -8.63
C HIS A 41 -8.37 -3.47 -7.45
N CYS A 42 -9.06 -3.09 -6.39
CA CYS A 42 -9.28 -3.89 -5.19
C CYS A 42 -10.73 -4.34 -5.04
N SER A 43 -10.92 -5.39 -4.25
CA SER A 43 -12.21 -5.85 -3.72
C SER A 43 -12.08 -6.05 -2.22
N PHE A 44 -13.18 -6.04 -1.50
CA PHE A 44 -13.17 -6.04 -0.04
C PHE A 44 -14.10 -7.10 0.54
N ASP A 45 -13.81 -7.47 1.77
CA ASP A 45 -14.71 -8.24 2.61
C ASP A 45 -16.00 -7.47 2.91
N LYS A 46 -17.09 -8.18 3.11
CA LYS A 46 -18.37 -7.57 3.52
C LYS A 46 -18.20 -6.92 4.90
N GLY A 47 -18.52 -5.63 4.99
CA GLY A 47 -18.39 -4.85 6.23
C GLY A 47 -16.95 -4.61 6.67
N PHE A 48 -16.00 -4.59 5.72
CA PHE A 48 -14.58 -4.35 5.99
C PHE A 48 -14.34 -3.04 6.75
N ASP A 49 -15.06 -1.99 6.40
CA ASP A 49 -15.02 -0.66 7.02
C ASP A 49 -15.35 -0.72 8.53
N ARG A 50 -16.44 -1.38 8.88
CA ARG A 50 -16.81 -1.60 10.28
C ARG A 50 -15.78 -2.42 11.03
N LYS A 51 -15.33 -3.54 10.44
CA LYS A 51 -14.31 -4.42 11.04
C LYS A 51 -12.97 -3.70 11.26
N MET A 52 -12.60 -2.77 10.37
CA MET A 52 -11.43 -1.92 10.55
C MET A 52 -11.63 -0.95 11.72
N ILE A 53 -12.76 -0.24 11.80
CA ILE A 53 -13.06 0.69 12.89
C ILE A 53 -13.17 -0.04 14.23
N GLU A 54 -13.78 -1.22 14.28
CA GLU A 54 -13.85 -2.03 15.49
C GLU A 54 -12.45 -2.46 15.98
N ALA A 55 -11.54 -2.76 15.05
CA ALA A 55 -10.15 -3.05 15.41
C ALA A 55 -9.41 -1.81 15.93
N PHE A 56 -9.65 -0.61 15.38
CA PHE A 56 -9.09 0.63 15.90
C PHE A 56 -9.53 0.95 17.34
N LYS A 57 -10.71 0.48 17.78
CA LYS A 57 -11.15 0.63 19.17
C LYS A 57 -10.35 -0.24 20.15
N MET A 58 -9.62 -1.23 19.66
CA MET A 58 -8.80 -2.16 20.46
C MET A 58 -7.35 -1.69 20.60
N VAL A 59 -6.97 -0.65 19.88
CA VAL A 59 -5.61 -0.11 19.83
C VAL A 59 -5.65 1.40 19.97
N GLU A 60 -4.51 2.03 20.16
CA GLU A 60 -4.39 3.48 20.25
C GLU A 60 -4.51 4.16 18.87
N ASP A 61 -4.70 5.49 18.86
CA ASP A 61 -4.84 6.27 17.60
C ASP A 61 -3.51 6.37 16.81
N ASN A 62 -2.34 6.08 17.42
CA ASN A 62 -1.04 6.07 16.74
C ASN A 62 -0.75 4.73 16.04
N VAL A 63 -1.70 4.28 15.24
CA VAL A 63 -1.62 3.00 14.51
C VAL A 63 -1.91 3.21 13.03
N THR A 64 -1.09 2.57 12.18
CA THR A 64 -1.47 2.30 10.79
C THR A 64 -1.92 0.85 10.68
N MET A 65 -3.14 0.64 10.21
CA MET A 65 -3.75 -0.68 10.11
C MET A 65 -3.97 -1.09 8.65
N VAL A 66 -3.70 -2.37 8.36
CA VAL A 66 -3.96 -2.97 7.05
C VAL A 66 -4.84 -4.21 7.20
N PRO A 67 -5.86 -4.42 6.36
CA PRO A 67 -6.56 -5.68 6.29
C PRO A 67 -5.68 -6.74 5.63
N VAL A 68 -5.94 -8.02 5.91
CA VAL A 68 -5.23 -9.12 5.26
C VAL A 68 -5.36 -9.05 3.74
N MET A 69 -4.25 -9.18 3.02
CA MET A 69 -4.24 -9.14 1.57
C MET A 69 -4.50 -10.52 0.95
N ARG A 70 -5.36 -10.54 -0.05
CA ARG A 70 -5.64 -11.68 -0.92
C ARG A 70 -5.38 -11.31 -2.37
N ASN A 71 -5.14 -12.30 -3.22
CA ASN A 71 -5.15 -12.09 -4.65
C ASN A 71 -6.59 -11.93 -5.15
N LEU A 72 -6.80 -10.98 -6.06
CA LEU A 72 -8.07 -10.80 -6.74
C LEU A 72 -8.12 -11.68 -7.99
N TRP A 73 -9.13 -12.52 -8.07
CA TRP A 73 -9.51 -13.22 -9.29
C TRP A 73 -10.45 -12.29 -10.08
N ALA A 74 -9.86 -11.50 -10.98
CA ALA A 74 -10.60 -10.46 -11.67
C ALA A 74 -11.47 -11.02 -12.81
N PHE A 75 -10.97 -11.98 -13.59
CA PHE A 75 -11.69 -12.57 -14.71
C PHE A 75 -11.10 -13.92 -15.14
N ASP A 76 -11.89 -14.66 -15.91
CA ASP A 76 -11.43 -15.77 -16.75
C ASP A 76 -11.50 -15.37 -18.22
N TRP A 77 -10.55 -15.86 -19.02
CA TRP A 77 -10.76 -16.03 -20.45
C TRP A 77 -11.69 -17.22 -20.65
N LYS A 78 -12.83 -17.00 -21.34
CA LYS A 78 -13.81 -18.04 -21.64
C LYS A 78 -13.94 -18.20 -23.15
N CYS A 79 -13.86 -19.44 -23.64
CA CYS A 79 -14.23 -19.80 -24.99
C CYS A 79 -15.74 -20.05 -25.06
N PHE A 80 -16.47 -19.31 -25.90
CA PHE A 80 -17.91 -19.45 -26.07
C PHE A 80 -18.31 -20.51 -27.08
N HIS A 81 -17.35 -21.25 -27.68
CA HIS A 81 -17.62 -22.44 -28.46
C HIS A 81 -17.70 -23.69 -27.59
N CYS A 82 -16.73 -23.91 -26.71
CA CYS A 82 -16.60 -25.16 -25.94
C CYS A 82 -16.64 -24.99 -24.41
N GLY A 83 -16.76 -23.75 -23.92
CA GLY A 83 -16.79 -23.49 -22.50
C GLY A 83 -15.44 -23.51 -21.78
N TRP A 84 -14.33 -23.76 -22.49
CA TRP A 84 -12.97 -23.73 -21.92
C TRP A 84 -12.71 -22.42 -21.17
N LYS A 85 -11.96 -22.50 -20.07
CA LYS A 85 -11.60 -21.36 -19.26
C LYS A 85 -10.08 -21.36 -19.00
N LYS A 86 -9.51 -20.17 -18.97
CA LYS A 86 -8.14 -19.90 -18.50
C LYS A 86 -8.17 -18.74 -17.53
N TYR A 87 -7.52 -18.96 -16.37
CA TYR A 87 -7.34 -17.92 -15.35
C TYR A 87 -6.58 -16.73 -15.94
N GLN A 88 -7.11 -15.52 -15.78
CA GLN A 88 -6.58 -14.22 -16.22
C GLN A 88 -5.19 -14.26 -16.92
N GLY A 89 -4.45 -13.18 -16.99
CA GLY A 89 -3.19 -13.10 -17.71
C GLY A 89 -3.37 -12.70 -19.19
N PRO A 90 -2.35 -12.91 -20.04
CA PRO A 90 -2.38 -12.49 -21.45
C PRO A 90 -3.53 -13.12 -22.23
N THR A 91 -4.03 -12.38 -23.23
CA THR A 91 -5.04 -12.87 -24.17
C THR A 91 -4.54 -14.15 -24.85
N PRO A 92 -5.27 -15.27 -24.77
CA PRO A 92 -4.92 -16.47 -25.52
C PRO A 92 -5.10 -16.24 -27.02
N GLU A 93 -4.12 -16.61 -27.81
CA GLU A 93 -4.21 -16.56 -29.28
C GLU A 93 -5.29 -17.51 -29.78
N LYS A 94 -5.42 -18.68 -29.15
CA LYS A 94 -6.41 -19.71 -29.46
C LYS A 94 -6.91 -20.43 -28.21
N CYS A 95 -8.09 -20.99 -28.29
CA CYS A 95 -8.65 -21.82 -27.24
C CYS A 95 -7.80 -23.08 -27.00
N GLY A 96 -7.39 -23.32 -25.75
CA GLY A 96 -6.59 -24.48 -25.36
C GLY A 96 -7.29 -25.83 -25.52
N ALA A 97 -8.64 -25.85 -25.71
CA ALA A 97 -9.42 -27.07 -25.89
C ALA A 97 -9.86 -27.30 -27.35
N CYS A 98 -10.46 -26.29 -28.01
CA CYS A 98 -11.00 -26.47 -29.36
C CYS A 98 -10.21 -25.76 -30.48
N GLY A 99 -9.12 -25.08 -30.15
CA GLY A 99 -8.24 -24.43 -31.11
C GLY A 99 -8.78 -23.15 -31.77
N LYS A 100 -10.07 -22.82 -31.59
CA LYS A 100 -10.68 -21.64 -32.19
C LYS A 100 -10.27 -20.35 -31.49
N SER A 101 -10.15 -19.23 -32.18
CA SER A 101 -9.71 -17.93 -31.64
C SER A 101 -10.81 -16.88 -31.61
N ASP A 102 -11.85 -17.01 -32.43
CA ASP A 102 -12.85 -15.97 -32.71
C ASP A 102 -13.80 -15.64 -31.56
N LYS A 103 -14.03 -16.56 -30.62
CA LYS A 103 -14.98 -16.41 -29.52
C LYS A 103 -14.38 -16.57 -28.13
N ILE A 104 -13.14 -16.10 -27.96
CA ILE A 104 -12.54 -15.99 -26.62
C ILE A 104 -12.82 -14.59 -26.08
N ARG A 105 -13.43 -14.50 -24.91
CA ARG A 105 -13.80 -13.24 -24.26
C ARG A 105 -13.49 -13.30 -22.76
N ARG A 106 -13.29 -12.13 -22.14
CA ARG A 106 -13.18 -12.01 -20.68
C ARG A 106 -14.55 -12.22 -20.03
N LYS A 107 -14.62 -13.14 -19.09
CA LYS A 107 -15.74 -13.25 -18.14
C LYS A 107 -15.32 -12.63 -16.84
N MET A 108 -15.84 -11.46 -16.49
CA MET A 108 -15.54 -10.78 -15.23
C MET A 108 -16.08 -11.58 -14.05
N LEU A 109 -15.28 -11.68 -13.00
CA LEU A 109 -15.56 -12.40 -11.74
C LEU A 109 -15.46 -11.46 -10.54
N TRP A 110 -14.36 -10.78 -10.39
CA TRP A 110 -14.04 -9.83 -9.33
C TRP A 110 -14.17 -10.44 -7.93
N ILE A 111 -13.53 -11.58 -7.71
CA ILE A 111 -13.63 -12.39 -6.49
C ILE A 111 -12.27 -12.46 -5.78
N GLY A 112 -12.25 -12.15 -4.47
CA GLY A 112 -11.07 -12.39 -3.63
C GLY A 112 -10.80 -13.89 -3.47
N LYS A 113 -9.57 -14.35 -3.69
CA LYS A 113 -9.18 -15.74 -3.42
C LYS A 113 -9.31 -16.04 -1.92
N ARG A 114 -9.57 -17.31 -1.58
CA ARG A 114 -9.80 -17.72 -0.19
C ARG A 114 -8.58 -17.52 0.69
N ASN A 115 -7.41 -17.93 0.19
CA ASN A 115 -6.18 -17.89 0.96
C ASN A 115 -5.57 -16.48 0.96
N PRO A 116 -5.08 -16.00 2.11
CA PRO A 116 -4.27 -14.80 2.15
C PRO A 116 -3.05 -14.92 1.25
N GLN A 117 -2.74 -13.87 0.49
CA GLN A 117 -1.49 -13.77 -0.24
C GLN A 117 -0.36 -13.45 0.73
N SER A 118 -0.59 -12.53 1.65
CA SER A 118 0.29 -12.26 2.76
C SER A 118 -0.44 -11.56 3.92
N THR A 119 0.09 -11.77 5.10
CA THR A 119 -0.37 -11.15 6.36
C THR A 119 0.76 -10.43 7.07
N SER A 120 1.98 -10.46 6.55
CA SER A 120 3.13 -9.78 7.12
C SER A 120 4.13 -9.38 6.02
N TYR A 121 4.78 -8.25 6.22
CA TYR A 121 5.64 -7.60 5.25
C TYR A 121 6.90 -7.05 5.89
N CYS A 122 8.00 -7.04 5.14
CA CYS A 122 9.24 -6.38 5.49
C CYS A 122 9.84 -5.66 4.27
N PHE A 123 11.02 -5.14 4.43
CA PHE A 123 11.86 -4.61 3.35
C PHE A 123 13.32 -4.89 3.66
N ASP A 124 14.14 -4.96 2.63
CA ASP A 124 15.59 -5.18 2.75
C ASP A 124 16.38 -3.87 2.87
N SER A 125 17.68 -3.98 3.02
CA SER A 125 18.61 -2.84 3.13
C SER A 125 18.71 -1.96 1.87
N THR A 126 18.00 -2.32 0.79
CA THR A 126 17.84 -1.52 -0.43
C THR A 126 16.44 -0.91 -0.58
N PRO A 127 15.71 -0.60 0.47
CA PRO A 127 14.28 -0.39 0.64
C PRO A 127 13.41 -1.08 -0.43
N HIS A 128 13.62 -2.38 -0.63
CA HIS A 128 12.81 -3.19 -1.52
C HIS A 128 11.81 -4.02 -0.70
N PHE A 129 10.54 -3.87 -1.03
CA PHE A 129 9.43 -4.55 -0.38
C PHE A 129 9.51 -6.08 -0.52
N GLN A 130 9.23 -6.80 0.57
CA GLN A 130 9.22 -8.26 0.62
C GLN A 130 8.10 -8.79 1.51
N TYR A 131 7.70 -10.05 1.28
CA TYR A 131 6.86 -10.80 2.20
C TYR A 131 7.71 -11.30 3.38
N PHE A 132 7.16 -11.21 4.58
CA PHE A 132 7.85 -11.59 5.80
C PHE A 132 7.33 -12.93 6.31
N GLU A 133 7.67 -14.02 5.61
CA GLU A 133 7.17 -15.35 5.93
C GLU A 133 7.65 -15.83 7.31
N ASP A 134 8.94 -15.64 7.65
CA ASP A 134 9.53 -16.09 8.92
C ASP A 134 8.87 -15.43 10.15
N TRP A 135 8.41 -14.18 10.01
CA TRP A 135 7.72 -13.46 11.08
C TRP A 135 6.42 -14.15 11.50
N LYS A 136 5.69 -14.72 10.56
CA LYS A 136 4.39 -15.37 10.79
C LYS A 136 4.49 -16.64 11.64
N HIS A 137 5.67 -17.24 11.72
CA HIS A 137 5.92 -18.46 12.49
C HIS A 137 6.49 -18.18 13.89
N ARG A 138 6.63 -16.91 14.28
CA ARG A 138 7.10 -16.56 15.61
C ARG A 138 5.98 -16.67 16.65
N PRO A 139 6.29 -17.17 17.86
CA PRO A 139 5.28 -17.37 18.90
C PRO A 139 4.44 -16.12 19.21
N ALA A 140 5.07 -14.94 19.27
CA ALA A 140 4.37 -13.68 19.52
C ALA A 140 3.32 -13.37 18.46
N TYR A 141 3.66 -13.56 17.17
CA TYR A 141 2.72 -13.36 16.07
C TYR A 141 1.54 -14.34 16.15
N GLU A 142 1.79 -15.63 16.36
CA GLU A 142 0.74 -16.65 16.44
C GLU A 142 -0.19 -16.42 17.63
N ASN A 143 0.34 -16.02 18.78
CA ASN A 143 -0.44 -15.69 19.96
C ASN A 143 -1.34 -14.47 19.72
N ASP A 144 -0.79 -13.36 19.23
CA ASP A 144 -1.56 -12.15 18.94
C ASP A 144 -2.66 -12.40 17.88
N LYS A 145 -2.35 -13.19 16.86
CA LYS A 145 -3.33 -13.59 15.85
C LYS A 145 -4.48 -14.40 16.44
N LYS A 146 -4.17 -15.34 17.34
CA LYS A 146 -5.17 -16.19 17.99
C LYS A 146 -6.02 -15.40 18.97
N GLU A 147 -5.41 -14.56 19.79
CA GLU A 147 -6.10 -13.87 20.90
C GLU A 147 -6.86 -12.62 20.43
N LYS A 148 -6.21 -11.79 19.61
CA LYS A 148 -6.71 -10.47 19.22
C LYS A 148 -7.23 -10.44 17.79
N GLY A 149 -6.70 -11.32 16.90
CA GLY A 149 -6.89 -11.24 15.45
C GLY A 149 -6.17 -10.02 14.84
N LEU A 150 -5.20 -9.47 15.54
CA LEU A 150 -4.36 -8.33 15.16
C LEU A 150 -2.91 -8.72 15.36
N THR A 151 -2.04 -8.44 14.39
CA THR A 151 -0.60 -8.76 14.47
C THR A 151 0.25 -7.61 13.98
N GLU A 152 1.40 -7.42 14.60
CA GLU A 152 2.37 -6.46 14.10
C GLU A 152 2.95 -6.90 12.74
N THR A 153 3.32 -5.91 11.92
CA THR A 153 4.08 -6.12 10.68
C THR A 153 5.11 -5.00 10.50
N MET A 154 6.33 -5.34 10.06
CA MET A 154 7.40 -4.36 9.89
C MET A 154 7.09 -3.32 8.82
N SER A 155 6.42 -3.76 7.75
CA SER A 155 6.04 -2.93 6.62
C SER A 155 4.60 -3.25 6.21
N LEU A 156 4.13 -2.64 5.13
CA LEU A 156 2.82 -2.87 4.56
C LEU A 156 2.83 -2.78 3.03
N GLN A 157 1.80 -3.31 2.40
CA GLN A 157 1.59 -3.19 0.97
C GLN A 157 0.90 -1.83 0.67
N GLY A 158 1.52 -1.02 -0.17
CA GLY A 158 1.03 0.33 -0.48
C GLY A 158 -0.36 0.39 -1.14
N SER A 159 -0.94 -0.75 -1.53
CA SER A 159 -2.25 -0.82 -2.19
C SER A 159 -3.44 -0.58 -1.25
N CYS A 160 -3.27 -0.79 0.06
CA CYS A 160 -4.33 -0.58 1.04
C CYS A 160 -3.76 -0.35 2.44
N TRP A 161 -4.15 0.73 3.11
CA TRP A 161 -3.83 1.03 4.50
C TRP A 161 -4.80 2.06 5.06
N MET A 162 -4.94 2.09 6.39
CA MET A 162 -5.85 2.97 7.11
C MET A 162 -5.20 3.50 8.38
N LEU A 163 -5.41 4.78 8.70
CA LEU A 163 -4.97 5.44 9.93
C LEU A 163 -5.90 6.61 10.26
N THR A 164 -5.69 7.27 11.39
CA THR A 164 -6.44 8.49 11.69
C THR A 164 -6.00 9.62 10.74
N ARG A 165 -6.93 10.52 10.40
CA ARG A 165 -6.64 11.68 9.56
C ARG A 165 -5.61 12.62 10.20
N ASP A 166 -5.63 12.75 11.51
CA ASP A 166 -4.67 13.59 12.24
C ASP A 166 -3.25 13.02 12.11
N LYS A 167 -3.07 11.71 12.30
CA LYS A 167 -1.78 11.05 12.08
C LYS A 167 -1.33 11.09 10.62
N TYR A 168 -2.26 11.04 9.66
CA TYR A 168 -1.92 11.20 8.24
C TYR A 168 -1.16 12.50 7.99
N TRP A 169 -1.62 13.62 8.56
CA TRP A 169 -0.96 14.91 8.38
C TRP A 169 0.24 15.11 9.29
N GLU A 170 0.13 14.72 10.56
CA GLU A 170 1.23 14.80 11.52
C GLU A 170 2.50 14.09 11.03
N LEU A 171 2.34 12.88 10.47
CA LEU A 171 3.46 12.07 9.98
C LEU A 171 3.85 12.41 8.53
N ASN A 172 3.21 13.38 7.91
CA ASN A 172 3.42 13.71 6.50
C ASN A 172 3.33 12.45 5.62
N ILE A 173 2.25 11.67 5.78
CA ILE A 173 1.99 10.48 4.96
C ILE A 173 1.71 10.91 3.51
N CYS A 174 2.17 10.12 2.54
CA CYS A 174 2.19 10.47 1.12
C CYS A 174 3.06 11.71 0.82
N ASP A 175 4.24 11.77 1.41
CA ASP A 175 5.23 12.79 1.16
C ASP A 175 5.63 12.83 -0.33
N GLU A 176 5.33 13.93 -0.99
CA GLU A 176 5.54 14.11 -2.44
C GLU A 176 7.01 14.12 -2.84
N ASN A 177 7.93 14.32 -1.88
CA ASN A 177 9.38 14.23 -2.13
C ASN A 177 9.82 12.81 -2.53
N PHE A 178 9.08 11.76 -2.14
CA PHE A 178 9.28 10.42 -2.66
C PHE A 178 8.99 10.29 -4.16
N GLY A 179 8.36 11.30 -4.77
CA GLY A 179 7.94 11.29 -6.17
C GLY A 179 6.54 10.69 -6.36
N SER A 180 6.17 10.47 -7.61
CA SER A 180 4.82 10.09 -7.99
C SER A 180 4.43 8.67 -7.57
N TRP A 181 5.40 7.74 -7.52
CA TRP A 181 5.17 6.32 -7.25
C TRP A 181 6.41 5.64 -6.66
N GLY A 182 6.20 4.54 -5.91
CA GLY A 182 7.23 3.71 -5.30
C GLY A 182 7.35 3.90 -3.79
N SER A 183 7.84 2.87 -3.10
CA SER A 183 8.13 2.81 -1.65
C SER A 183 7.02 3.25 -0.70
N GLN A 184 5.76 3.40 -1.16
CA GLN A 184 4.68 3.95 -0.33
C GLN A 184 4.41 3.10 0.92
N GLY A 185 4.41 1.77 0.79
CA GLY A 185 4.19 0.90 1.96
C GLY A 185 5.32 1.01 2.99
N ILE A 186 6.56 1.21 2.53
CA ILE A 186 7.72 1.42 3.40
C ILE A 186 7.61 2.79 4.08
N GLU A 187 7.33 3.84 3.30
CA GLU A 187 7.14 5.20 3.82
C GLU A 187 6.13 5.23 4.97
N VAL A 188 4.92 4.72 4.72
CA VAL A 188 3.83 4.75 5.69
C VAL A 188 4.18 3.95 6.94
N ALA A 189 4.71 2.74 6.77
CA ALA A 189 5.06 1.87 7.89
C ALA A 189 6.21 2.45 8.73
N VAL A 190 7.29 2.87 8.09
CA VAL A 190 8.46 3.40 8.82
C VAL A 190 8.11 4.67 9.57
N LYS A 191 7.39 5.62 8.95
CA LYS A 191 6.93 6.83 9.64
C LYS A 191 6.06 6.50 10.85
N THR A 192 5.14 5.54 10.73
CA THR A 192 4.33 5.09 11.86
C THR A 192 5.20 4.50 12.98
N TRP A 193 6.12 3.58 12.66
CA TRP A 193 6.99 2.96 13.65
C TRP A 193 7.89 3.96 14.35
N LEU A 194 8.56 4.82 13.58
CA LEU A 194 9.53 5.75 14.14
C LEU A 194 8.90 6.89 14.94
N SER A 195 7.61 7.21 14.72
CA SER A 195 6.86 8.18 15.54
C SER A 195 6.37 7.62 16.87
N GLY A 196 6.76 6.42 17.24
CA GLY A 196 6.26 5.77 18.46
C GLY A 196 5.00 4.93 18.27
N GLY A 197 4.44 4.89 17.05
CA GLY A 197 3.24 4.11 16.73
C GLY A 197 3.50 2.64 16.38
N GLU A 198 2.46 1.98 15.86
CA GLU A 198 2.46 0.57 15.50
C GLU A 198 1.84 0.35 14.11
N VAL A 199 2.33 -0.65 13.39
CA VAL A 199 1.74 -1.10 12.12
C VAL A 199 1.13 -2.48 12.31
N ILE A 200 -0.19 -2.56 12.13
CA ILE A 200 -1.00 -3.72 12.50
C ILE A 200 -1.70 -4.32 11.30
N ALA A 201 -1.57 -5.63 11.11
CA ALA A 201 -2.39 -6.42 10.19
C ALA A 201 -3.66 -6.92 10.89
N ASN A 202 -4.82 -6.59 10.35
CA ASN A 202 -6.13 -7.00 10.87
C ASN A 202 -6.61 -8.28 10.18
N HIS A 203 -6.60 -9.39 10.89
CA HIS A 203 -7.01 -10.71 10.41
C HIS A 203 -8.53 -10.92 10.39
N LYS A 204 -9.32 -10.01 10.98
CA LYS A 204 -10.78 -10.10 11.03
C LYS A 204 -11.43 -9.67 9.72
N THR A 205 -10.65 -9.07 8.83
CA THR A 205 -11.11 -8.62 7.51
C THR A 205 -10.01 -8.73 6.46
N TRP A 206 -10.39 -8.61 5.20
CA TRP A 206 -9.47 -8.72 4.07
C TRP A 206 -9.82 -7.74 2.96
N TYR A 207 -8.80 -7.41 2.16
CA TYR A 207 -8.96 -6.85 0.83
C TYR A 207 -8.30 -7.77 -0.19
N ALA A 208 -8.76 -7.72 -1.44
CA ALA A 208 -8.14 -8.46 -2.53
C ALA A 208 -7.63 -7.50 -3.58
N HIS A 209 -6.37 -7.64 -3.95
CA HIS A 209 -5.68 -6.77 -4.90
C HIS A 209 -5.40 -7.51 -6.20
N MET A 210 -5.63 -6.86 -7.33
CA MET A 210 -5.30 -7.39 -8.64
C MET A 210 -3.87 -7.02 -9.01
N PHE A 211 -2.96 -7.98 -8.89
CA PHE A 211 -1.60 -7.79 -9.36
C PHE A 211 -1.56 -7.84 -10.89
N ARG A 212 -0.81 -6.91 -11.47
CA ARG A 212 -0.63 -6.86 -12.92
C ARG A 212 0.39 -7.91 -13.35
N THR A 213 0.08 -8.60 -14.44
CA THR A 213 0.99 -9.58 -15.04
C THR A 213 1.85 -8.92 -16.10
N GLN A 214 3.17 -9.15 -16.04
CA GLN A 214 4.08 -8.66 -17.07
C GLN A 214 3.74 -9.28 -18.43
N GLY A 215 3.80 -8.47 -19.49
CA GLY A 215 3.61 -8.93 -20.88
C GLY A 215 2.17 -9.28 -21.26
N GLY A 216 1.17 -8.92 -20.44
CA GLY A 216 -0.24 -9.17 -20.72
C GLY A 216 -1.04 -7.90 -20.99
N ASP A 217 -2.33 -8.06 -21.32
CA ASP A 217 -3.32 -6.98 -21.46
C ASP A 217 -3.54 -6.18 -20.17
N PHE A 218 -2.88 -6.57 -19.10
CA PHE A 218 -2.84 -5.96 -17.78
C PHE A 218 -1.56 -5.14 -17.55
N GLY A 219 -0.96 -4.62 -18.57
CA GLY A 219 0.06 -3.58 -18.43
C GLY A 219 -0.46 -2.39 -17.62
N PHE A 220 0.44 -1.58 -17.12
CA PHE A 220 0.07 -0.33 -16.46
C PHE A 220 -0.55 0.61 -17.51
N PRO A 221 -1.74 1.22 -17.24
CA PRO A 221 -2.37 2.15 -18.18
C PRO A 221 -1.64 3.49 -18.28
N TYR A 222 -0.55 3.64 -17.55
CA TYR A 222 0.33 4.81 -17.50
C TYR A 222 1.79 4.36 -17.48
N PRO A 223 2.70 5.15 -18.03
CA PRO A 223 4.11 4.83 -18.00
C PRO A 223 4.61 4.84 -16.55
N MET A 224 5.16 3.71 -16.11
CA MET A 224 5.91 3.63 -14.86
C MET A 224 7.37 3.46 -15.19
N SER A 225 8.20 4.38 -14.75
CA SER A 225 9.64 4.28 -14.96
C SER A 225 10.31 3.63 -13.74
N SER A 226 11.29 2.76 -14.00
CA SER A 226 12.19 2.27 -12.95
C SER A 226 12.95 3.42 -12.26
N LYS A 227 13.05 4.58 -12.90
CA LYS A 227 13.64 5.81 -12.36
C LYS A 227 12.83 6.35 -11.18
N ASP A 228 11.50 6.35 -11.27
CA ASP A 228 10.63 6.81 -10.17
C ASP A 228 10.76 5.91 -8.94
N GLN A 229 10.79 4.59 -9.15
CA GLN A 229 10.99 3.63 -8.08
C GLN A 229 12.36 3.80 -7.41
N LYS A 230 13.43 3.94 -8.20
CA LYS A 230 14.78 4.18 -7.68
C LYS A 230 14.88 5.50 -6.92
N LYS A 231 14.22 6.57 -7.40
CA LYS A 231 14.12 7.84 -6.69
C LYS A 231 13.47 7.67 -5.33
N ALA A 232 12.33 7.00 -5.27
CA ALA A 232 11.62 6.75 -4.02
C ALA A 232 12.46 5.91 -3.03
N GLN A 233 13.16 4.89 -3.50
CA GLN A 233 14.06 4.08 -2.68
C GLN A 233 15.25 4.90 -2.14
N ALA A 234 15.83 5.74 -2.98
CA ALA A 234 16.95 6.60 -2.59
C ALA A 234 16.51 7.61 -1.52
N TYR A 235 15.36 8.24 -1.70
CA TYR A 235 14.82 9.18 -0.72
C TYR A 235 14.45 8.47 0.60
N ALA A 236 13.88 7.26 0.55
CA ALA A 236 13.63 6.45 1.75
C ALA A 236 14.92 6.19 2.56
N ARG A 237 16.00 5.88 1.87
CA ARG A 237 17.32 5.67 2.51
C ARG A 237 17.84 6.95 3.17
N ASP A 238 17.84 8.05 2.44
CA ASP A 238 18.32 9.33 2.95
C ASP A 238 17.52 9.76 4.20
N LEU A 239 16.21 9.62 4.14
CA LEU A 239 15.32 10.04 5.21
C LEU A 239 15.42 9.16 6.46
N PHE A 240 15.45 7.83 6.30
CA PHE A 240 15.30 6.90 7.43
C PHE A 240 16.62 6.31 7.91
N PHE A 241 17.55 5.96 7.01
CA PHE A 241 18.76 5.25 7.41
C PHE A 241 19.78 6.15 8.11
N ASN A 242 19.66 7.46 7.94
CA ASN A 242 20.47 8.46 8.62
C ASN A 242 19.72 9.19 9.75
N ASP A 243 18.56 8.65 10.15
CA ASP A 243 17.70 9.25 11.17
C ASP A 243 17.38 10.73 10.88
N ASN A 244 17.17 11.09 9.61
CA ASN A 244 16.89 12.46 9.17
C ASN A 244 15.41 12.85 9.21
N TRP A 245 14.51 11.90 9.56
CA TRP A 245 13.09 12.22 9.61
C TRP A 245 12.74 13.01 10.89
N PRO A 246 12.21 14.25 10.78
CA PRO A 246 12.12 15.15 11.94
C PRO A 246 11.14 14.71 13.04
N GLN A 247 10.13 13.90 12.72
CA GLN A 247 9.13 13.44 13.66
C GLN A 247 9.48 12.10 14.33
N GLN A 248 10.67 11.55 14.07
CA GLN A 248 11.06 10.30 14.70
C GLN A 248 11.39 10.46 16.19
N VAL A 249 10.92 9.52 16.98
CA VAL A 249 11.24 9.36 18.42
C VAL A 249 11.99 8.06 18.68
N ARG A 250 12.11 7.20 17.67
CA ARG A 250 12.85 5.93 17.70
C ARG A 250 13.85 5.91 16.57
N PRO A 251 15.12 5.48 16.78
CA PRO A 251 16.07 5.38 15.68
C PRO A 251 15.67 4.26 14.70
N PHE A 252 16.06 4.39 13.45
CA PHE A 252 15.72 3.39 12.45
C PHE A 252 16.31 2.00 12.76
N SER A 253 17.50 1.96 13.38
CA SER A 253 18.10 0.72 13.86
C SER A 253 17.19 -0.06 14.82
N TRP A 254 16.41 0.64 15.68
CA TRP A 254 15.44 0.02 16.59
C TRP A 254 14.39 -0.78 15.82
N LEU A 255 13.90 -0.28 14.69
CA LEU A 255 12.91 -0.99 13.88
C LEU A 255 13.47 -2.30 13.32
N ILE A 256 14.71 -2.27 12.84
CA ILE A 256 15.37 -3.48 12.32
C ILE A 256 15.59 -4.48 13.46
N GLU A 257 16.02 -4.03 14.64
CA GLU A 257 16.21 -4.88 15.83
C GLU A 257 14.91 -5.50 16.33
N LYS A 258 13.82 -4.72 16.38
CA LYS A 258 12.49 -5.20 16.80
C LYS A 258 12.04 -6.42 15.99
N PHE A 259 12.32 -6.42 14.70
CA PHE A 259 11.90 -7.48 13.78
C PHE A 259 13.01 -8.49 13.44
N TRP A 260 14.19 -8.36 14.06
CA TRP A 260 15.34 -9.22 13.76
C TRP A 260 15.08 -10.72 13.99
N PRO A 261 15.60 -11.65 13.14
CA PRO A 261 16.29 -11.39 11.87
C PRO A 261 15.30 -10.99 10.76
N VAL A 262 15.74 -10.10 9.89
CA VAL A 262 14.96 -9.61 8.74
C VAL A 262 15.68 -9.95 7.44
N LYS A 263 14.99 -10.59 6.52
CA LYS A 263 15.54 -10.98 5.22
C LYS A 263 16.10 -9.77 4.46
N GLY A 264 17.34 -9.90 3.97
CA GLY A 264 18.02 -8.82 3.25
C GLY A 264 18.70 -7.77 4.13
N TRP A 265 18.78 -8.02 5.44
CA TRP A 265 19.60 -7.27 6.40
C TRP A 265 20.69 -8.16 6.99
N THR A 266 21.88 -7.61 7.15
CA THR A 266 23.03 -8.27 7.78
C THR A 266 23.37 -7.59 9.12
N GLU A 267 24.09 -8.30 9.99
CA GLU A 267 24.63 -7.68 11.20
C GLU A 267 25.53 -6.48 10.91
N THR A 268 26.24 -6.52 9.79
CA THR A 268 27.07 -5.39 9.33
C THR A 268 26.20 -4.18 8.98
N ASP A 269 25.05 -4.39 8.34
CA ASP A 269 24.10 -3.31 8.04
C ASP A 269 23.54 -2.72 9.33
N LEU A 270 23.14 -3.55 10.29
CA LEU A 270 22.66 -3.10 11.58
C LEU A 270 23.73 -2.32 12.37
N LYS A 271 24.99 -2.77 12.37
CA LYS A 271 26.11 -2.02 12.97
C LYS A 271 26.30 -0.65 12.31
N LYS A 272 26.20 -0.56 10.99
CA LYS A 272 26.27 0.73 10.26
C LYS A 272 25.13 1.67 10.61
N LEU A 273 23.90 1.15 10.74
CA LEU A 273 22.75 1.95 11.19
C LEU A 273 23.01 2.52 12.60
N LYS A 274 23.41 1.67 13.56
CA LYS A 274 23.71 2.10 14.93
C LYS A 274 24.85 3.13 15.03
N ALA A 275 25.82 3.02 14.16
CA ALA A 275 26.94 3.96 14.09
C ALA A 275 26.63 5.25 13.30
N ASN A 276 25.43 5.35 12.72
CA ASN A 276 25.04 6.43 11.81
C ASN A 276 26.04 6.65 10.67
N THR A 277 26.61 5.55 10.16
CA THR A 277 27.68 5.55 9.15
C THR A 277 27.18 5.08 7.77
N PHE A 278 25.89 4.98 7.57
CA PHE A 278 25.29 4.75 6.25
C PHE A 278 25.45 6.01 5.40
N LYS A 279 26.67 6.26 4.93
CA LYS A 279 26.94 7.36 3.98
C LYS A 279 26.49 6.93 2.59
N PHE A 280 25.44 7.54 2.09
CA PHE A 280 25.08 7.48 0.67
C PHE A 280 25.75 8.64 -0.05
N LYS A 281 26.37 8.35 -1.20
CA LYS A 281 26.92 9.39 -2.06
C LYS A 281 25.79 10.35 -2.48
N ASP A 282 26.02 11.62 -2.17
CA ASP A 282 25.31 12.83 -2.57
C ASP A 282 23.99 12.71 -3.37
N PHE A 283 22.90 12.96 -2.69
CA PHE A 283 21.59 13.22 -3.28
C PHE A 283 21.16 14.70 -3.16
N ASN A 284 22.05 15.57 -2.66
CA ASN A 284 21.78 16.98 -2.38
C ASN A 284 21.46 17.86 -3.59
N SER A 285 21.43 17.31 -4.81
CA SER A 285 21.12 18.09 -6.02
C SER A 285 19.65 18.02 -6.50
N LEU A 286 18.75 17.28 -5.81
CA LEU A 286 17.41 17.00 -6.34
C LEU A 286 16.21 17.46 -5.49
N THR A 287 16.39 18.04 -4.30
CA THR A 287 15.23 18.43 -3.48
C THR A 287 15.43 19.76 -2.76
N LYS A 288 14.66 20.79 -3.15
CA LYS A 288 14.28 21.90 -2.26
C LYS A 288 12.94 21.55 -1.62
N PRO A 289 12.75 21.80 -0.31
CA PRO A 289 11.47 21.53 0.37
C PRO A 289 10.36 22.44 -0.14
N ALA A 290 9.15 21.90 -0.30
CA ALA A 290 7.95 22.70 -0.44
C ALA A 290 7.46 23.12 0.95
N GLU A 291 7.20 24.41 1.13
CA GLU A 291 6.67 24.98 2.38
C GLU A 291 5.29 24.39 2.73
N SER A 292 5.13 24.03 4.00
CA SER A 292 3.88 23.48 4.55
C SER A 292 2.90 24.60 4.87
N GLU A 293 1.70 24.56 4.30
CA GLU A 293 0.58 25.43 4.69
C GLU A 293 -0.31 24.82 5.80
N PRO A 294 -0.98 25.66 6.59
CA PRO A 294 -1.56 25.31 7.88
C PRO A 294 -2.93 24.63 7.81
N SER A 295 -3.28 23.97 8.92
CA SER A 295 -4.48 23.23 9.23
C SER A 295 -5.81 23.92 8.85
N GLY A 296 -6.67 23.18 8.14
CA GLY A 296 -8.01 23.64 7.76
C GLY A 296 -9.08 23.50 8.86
N PRO A 297 -10.26 24.07 8.67
CA PRO A 297 -11.27 24.34 9.70
C PRO A 297 -12.08 23.11 10.15
N LYS A 298 -12.62 23.21 11.36
CA LYS A 298 -13.34 22.18 12.10
C LYS A 298 -14.78 21.93 11.61
N GLU A 299 -15.17 20.64 11.66
CA GLU A 299 -16.49 19.98 11.77
C GLU A 299 -17.58 20.11 10.70
N ASN A 300 -18.05 19.03 10.11
CA ASN A 300 -19.22 18.19 10.34
C ASN A 300 -19.59 17.28 9.15
N LYS A 301 -19.99 16.03 9.47
CA LYS A 301 -20.59 14.95 8.65
C LYS A 301 -19.62 14.16 7.77
N SER A 302 -19.61 12.84 8.05
CA SER A 302 -18.79 11.83 7.35
C SER A 302 -19.15 11.78 5.86
N THR A 303 -18.25 12.26 5.05
CA THR A 303 -18.30 12.12 3.58
C THR A 303 -17.07 11.35 3.14
N SER A 304 -17.28 10.27 2.42
CA SER A 304 -16.18 9.47 1.84
C SER A 304 -15.81 10.03 0.47
N TYR A 305 -14.52 10.14 0.19
CA TYR A 305 -14.01 10.60 -1.10
C TYR A 305 -13.31 9.46 -1.83
N ILE A 306 -13.64 9.30 -3.11
CA ILE A 306 -12.94 8.42 -4.03
C ILE A 306 -12.29 9.30 -5.10
N ILE A 307 -10.97 9.24 -5.20
CA ILE A 307 -10.28 9.83 -6.34
C ILE A 307 -10.13 8.75 -7.41
N TYR A 308 -10.72 9.02 -8.57
CA TYR A 308 -10.54 8.22 -9.77
C TYR A 308 -9.66 8.98 -10.76
N GLN A 309 -8.49 8.44 -11.05
CA GLN A 309 -7.64 8.92 -12.13
C GLN A 309 -8.02 8.17 -13.40
N ALA A 310 -8.75 8.82 -14.29
CA ALA A 310 -9.05 8.25 -15.59
C ALA A 310 -7.75 8.02 -16.39
N PRO A 311 -7.60 6.87 -17.07
CA PRO A 311 -6.53 6.72 -18.05
C PRO A 311 -6.72 7.76 -19.15
N VAL A 312 -5.64 8.42 -19.52
CA VAL A 312 -5.64 9.27 -20.73
C VAL A 312 -5.90 8.34 -21.90
N LEU A 313 -7.10 8.39 -22.45
CA LEU A 313 -7.39 7.76 -23.72
C LEU A 313 -6.55 8.47 -24.78
N LYS A 314 -5.63 7.72 -25.40
CA LYS A 314 -4.99 8.11 -26.66
C LYS A 314 -5.90 7.77 -27.81
#